data_235b2a54c546709bd027aaab635c5fd3
#
_entry.id   235b2a54c546709bd027aaab635c5fd3
#
_cell.length_a   1.000
_cell.length_b   1.000
_cell.length_c   1.000
_cell.angle_alpha   90.00
_cell.angle_beta   90.00
_cell.angle_gamma   90.00
#
_symmetry.space_group_name_H-M   'P 1'
#
loop_
_entity.id
_entity.type
_entity.pdbx_description
1 polymer ?
#
loop_
_entity_poly.entity_id
_entity_poly.type
_entity_poly.pdbx_seq_one_letter_code
_entity_poly.pdbx_strand_id
1 'polypeptide(L)'
;PKIEIAVAHGQMHERTLEGIMLAFMAKRFDLLLCTSIIESGLDIPNANTMFIHQADIYGLADLHQLRGRVGRDRHRAYCYLLLEDGRTVTTKATRRLKAIEEYSELGAGFRIAMRDLEIRGAGNILGTEQSGNIAAVGYELYCQLLENSVRTLKKQPLRYQRHCKIELPVSNFIPDKYISEQKLKIE
;
A
#
# COMPACT_ATOMS: atom_id res chain seq x y z
N PRO A 1 31.35 8.99 -17.11
CA PRO A 1 31.13 7.59 -16.79
C PRO A 1 30.08 7.02 -17.73
N LYS A 2 30.31 5.85 -18.33
CA LYS A 2 29.30 5.13 -19.09
C LYS A 2 28.45 4.35 -18.09
N ILE A 3 27.14 4.57 -18.11
CA ILE A 3 26.18 3.79 -17.31
C ILE A 3 25.88 2.50 -18.08
N GLU A 4 26.08 1.36 -17.45
CA GLU A 4 25.73 0.05 -18.03
C GLU A 4 24.31 -0.33 -17.66
N ILE A 5 23.47 -0.51 -18.70
CA ILE A 5 22.03 -0.77 -18.54
C ILE A 5 21.72 -2.18 -19.01
N ALA A 6 21.05 -2.96 -18.17
CA ALA A 6 20.45 -4.22 -18.55
C ALA A 6 18.95 -4.06 -18.79
N VAL A 7 18.40 -4.82 -19.74
CA VAL A 7 16.97 -4.85 -20.03
C VAL A 7 16.42 -6.24 -19.74
N ALA A 8 15.29 -6.31 -19.02
CA ALA A 8 14.63 -7.55 -18.67
C ALA A 8 13.10 -7.43 -18.83
N HIS A 9 12.45 -8.38 -19.50
CA HIS A 9 10.99 -8.39 -19.67
C HIS A 9 10.42 -9.81 -19.72
N GLY A 10 9.14 -9.96 -19.42
CA GLY A 10 8.47 -11.26 -19.26
C GLY A 10 8.37 -12.13 -20.52
N GLN A 11 8.70 -11.61 -21.69
CA GLN A 11 8.77 -12.38 -22.92
C GLN A 11 10.14 -13.02 -23.17
N MET A 12 11.13 -12.73 -22.31
CA MET A 12 12.44 -13.37 -22.41
C MET A 12 12.38 -14.81 -21.92
N HIS A 13 13.27 -15.64 -22.49
CA HIS A 13 13.44 -16.99 -22.02
C HIS A 13 13.92 -16.99 -20.56
N GLU A 14 13.36 -17.84 -19.71
CA GLU A 14 13.58 -17.89 -18.26
C GLU A 14 15.09 -17.88 -17.88
N ARG A 15 15.91 -18.72 -18.55
CA ARG A 15 17.36 -18.77 -18.32
C ARG A 15 18.07 -17.45 -18.62
N THR A 16 17.63 -16.73 -19.67
CA THR A 16 18.21 -15.42 -20.02
C THR A 16 17.85 -14.39 -18.96
N LEU A 17 16.60 -14.38 -18.53
CA LEU A 17 16.10 -13.49 -17.46
C LEU A 17 16.87 -13.74 -16.16
N GLU A 18 17.00 -14.98 -15.73
CA GLU A 18 17.76 -15.37 -14.56
C GLU A 18 19.23 -14.91 -14.64
N GLY A 19 19.86 -15.11 -15.79
CA GLY A 19 21.23 -14.66 -16.04
C GLY A 19 21.42 -13.15 -15.90
N ILE A 20 20.46 -12.35 -16.44
CA ILE A 20 20.47 -10.89 -16.30
C ILE A 20 20.27 -10.49 -14.83
N MET A 21 19.35 -11.12 -14.13
CA MET A 21 19.08 -10.83 -12.72
C MET A 21 20.28 -11.14 -11.84
N LEU A 22 20.92 -12.29 -12.04
CA LEU A 22 22.17 -12.66 -11.33
C LEU A 22 23.31 -11.68 -11.61
N ALA A 23 23.46 -11.25 -12.87
CA ALA A 23 24.46 -10.27 -13.26
C ALA A 23 24.21 -8.90 -12.62
N PHE A 24 22.93 -8.47 -12.51
CA PHE A 24 22.54 -7.24 -11.84
C PHE A 24 22.82 -7.33 -10.32
N MET A 25 22.47 -8.43 -9.67
CA MET A 25 22.82 -8.67 -8.27
C MET A 25 24.32 -8.69 -8.02
N ALA A 26 25.11 -9.17 -9.00
CA ALA A 26 26.56 -9.13 -8.96
C ALA A 26 27.16 -7.74 -9.30
N LYS A 27 26.31 -6.69 -9.42
CA LYS A 27 26.69 -5.30 -9.75
C LYS A 27 27.45 -5.15 -11.07
N ARG A 28 27.15 -6.00 -12.06
CA ARG A 28 27.70 -5.87 -13.42
C ARG A 28 26.99 -4.80 -14.26
N PHE A 29 25.82 -4.36 -13.81
CA PHE A 29 25.04 -3.31 -14.43
C PHE A 29 24.69 -2.26 -13.38
N ASP A 30 24.67 -1.00 -13.78
CA ASP A 30 24.31 0.14 -12.93
C ASP A 30 22.80 0.32 -12.84
N LEU A 31 22.06 -0.04 -13.92
CA LEU A 31 20.62 0.13 -14.02
C LEU A 31 19.98 -1.10 -14.66
N LEU A 32 18.87 -1.55 -14.08
CA LEU A 32 18.02 -2.57 -14.65
C LEU A 32 16.70 -1.92 -15.12
N LEU A 33 16.47 -1.92 -16.43
CA LEU A 33 15.19 -1.54 -17.03
C LEU A 33 14.34 -2.81 -17.18
N CYS A 34 13.21 -2.87 -16.50
CA CYS A 34 12.36 -4.06 -16.54
C CYS A 34 10.87 -3.72 -16.59
N THR A 35 10.08 -4.64 -17.12
CA THR A 35 8.62 -4.64 -16.95
C THR A 35 8.27 -5.17 -15.56
N SER A 36 6.99 -5.34 -15.22
CA SER A 36 6.49 -5.79 -13.90
C SER A 36 6.97 -7.20 -13.46
N ILE A 37 8.00 -7.77 -14.09
CA ILE A 37 8.61 -9.06 -13.75
C ILE A 37 9.05 -9.13 -12.28
N ILE A 38 9.37 -7.99 -11.69
CA ILE A 38 9.79 -7.87 -10.27
C ILE A 38 8.66 -8.29 -9.30
N GLU A 39 7.42 -8.38 -9.76
CA GLU A 39 6.29 -8.88 -8.96
C GLU A 39 6.46 -10.36 -8.55
N SER A 40 7.21 -11.14 -9.33
CA SER A 40 7.36 -12.59 -9.16
C SER A 40 8.31 -13.05 -8.02
N GLY A 41 8.55 -12.22 -7.01
CA GLY A 41 9.21 -12.67 -5.76
C GLY A 41 10.73 -12.57 -5.73
N LEU A 42 11.38 -12.05 -6.77
CA LEU A 42 12.82 -11.81 -6.77
C LEU A 42 13.18 -10.69 -5.78
N ASP A 43 14.06 -11.02 -4.86
CA ASP A 43 14.64 -10.06 -3.93
C ASP A 43 15.90 -9.44 -4.55
N ILE A 44 15.99 -8.11 -4.57
CA ILE A 44 17.12 -7.38 -5.14
C ILE A 44 17.74 -6.52 -4.03
N PRO A 45 18.53 -7.14 -3.12
CA PRO A 45 19.02 -6.44 -1.93
C PRO A 45 19.96 -5.27 -2.28
N ASN A 46 20.62 -5.30 -3.43
CA ASN A 46 21.55 -4.27 -3.86
C ASN A 46 20.89 -3.02 -4.46
N ALA A 47 19.61 -3.08 -4.81
CA ALA A 47 18.89 -1.94 -5.36
C ALA A 47 18.36 -1.05 -4.22
N ASN A 48 18.88 0.17 -4.16
CA ASN A 48 18.44 1.19 -3.20
C ASN A 48 17.53 2.24 -3.83
N THR A 49 17.38 2.24 -5.13
CA THR A 49 16.58 3.24 -5.86
C THR A 49 15.71 2.56 -6.91
N MET A 50 14.44 2.92 -6.94
CA MET A 50 13.47 2.44 -7.92
C MET A 50 12.75 3.63 -8.57
N PHE A 51 12.57 3.56 -9.88
CA PHE A 51 11.74 4.47 -10.65
C PHE A 51 10.56 3.69 -11.24
N ILE A 52 9.33 4.10 -10.92
CA ILE A 52 8.11 3.50 -11.47
C ILE A 52 7.55 4.48 -12.51
N HIS A 53 7.67 4.12 -13.79
CA HIS A 53 7.15 4.91 -14.91
C HIS A 53 5.62 4.77 -14.98
N GLN A 54 4.92 5.87 -15.27
CA GLN A 54 3.45 5.92 -15.34
C GLN A 54 2.79 5.33 -14.07
N ALA A 55 3.23 5.79 -12.89
CA ALA A 55 2.77 5.26 -11.61
C ALA A 55 1.24 5.39 -11.40
N ASP A 56 0.57 6.28 -12.12
CA ASP A 56 -0.88 6.52 -12.08
C ASP A 56 -1.72 5.35 -12.63
N ILE A 57 -1.15 4.49 -13.47
CA ILE A 57 -1.86 3.32 -14.02
C ILE A 57 -1.89 2.12 -13.06
N TYR A 58 -0.95 2.06 -12.12
CA TYR A 58 -0.84 0.94 -11.18
C TYR A 58 -1.90 0.98 -10.08
N GLY A 59 -2.27 -0.19 -9.58
CA GLY A 59 -3.06 -0.36 -8.37
C GLY A 59 -2.27 0.02 -7.12
N LEU A 60 -2.97 0.32 -6.01
CA LEU A 60 -2.32 0.68 -4.75
C LEU A 60 -1.52 -0.50 -4.19
N ALA A 61 -2.05 -1.71 -4.30
CA ALA A 61 -1.38 -2.93 -3.88
C ALA A 61 -0.10 -3.18 -4.70
N ASP A 62 -0.16 -2.97 -6.03
CA ASP A 62 0.99 -3.17 -6.93
C ASP A 62 2.11 -2.18 -6.61
N LEU A 63 1.77 -0.89 -6.42
CA LEU A 63 2.73 0.13 -6.00
C LEU A 63 3.38 -0.21 -4.65
N HIS A 64 2.59 -0.73 -3.70
CA HIS A 64 3.12 -1.14 -2.40
C HIS A 64 4.07 -2.32 -2.53
N GLN A 65 3.73 -3.32 -3.33
CA GLN A 65 4.59 -4.48 -3.59
C GLN A 65 5.90 -4.06 -4.28
N LEU A 66 5.81 -3.24 -5.34
CA LEU A 66 7.00 -2.74 -6.04
C LEU A 66 7.90 -1.95 -5.10
N ARG A 67 7.36 -1.00 -4.33
CA ARG A 67 8.13 -0.26 -3.33
C ARG A 67 8.81 -1.18 -2.32
N GLY A 68 8.15 -2.25 -1.91
CA GLY A 68 8.69 -3.23 -0.97
C GLY A 68 9.84 -4.09 -1.51
N ARG A 69 10.19 -3.94 -2.80
CA ARG A 69 11.33 -4.65 -3.41
C ARG A 69 12.67 -3.94 -3.24
N VAL A 70 12.68 -2.68 -2.86
CA VAL A 70 13.89 -1.91 -2.54
C VAL A 70 13.96 -1.62 -1.04
N GLY A 71 15.17 -1.43 -0.53
CA GLY A 71 15.38 -1.02 0.85
C GLY A 71 15.37 -2.15 1.88
N ARG A 72 15.68 -3.35 1.48
CA ARG A 72 15.83 -4.51 2.39
C ARG A 72 17.18 -4.61 3.06
N ASP A 73 18.14 -3.80 2.65
CA ASP A 73 19.45 -3.68 3.29
C ASP A 73 19.47 -2.47 4.25
N ARG A 74 20.59 -2.28 4.95
CA ARG A 74 20.81 -1.21 5.94
C ARG A 74 20.82 0.20 5.35
N HIS A 75 20.76 0.33 4.04
CA HIS A 75 20.80 1.60 3.35
C HIS A 75 19.39 2.16 3.12
N ARG A 76 19.27 3.48 3.23
CA ARG A 76 18.03 4.19 2.90
C ARG A 76 17.67 3.96 1.44
N ALA A 77 16.43 3.57 1.19
CA ALA A 77 15.93 3.35 -0.17
C ALA A 77 15.01 4.47 -0.63
N TYR A 78 14.96 4.64 -1.93
CA TYR A 78 14.16 5.65 -2.60
C TYR A 78 13.28 4.99 -3.67
N CYS A 79 12.01 5.37 -3.71
CA CYS A 79 11.08 4.95 -4.75
C CYS A 79 10.45 6.21 -5.37
N TYR A 80 10.74 6.45 -6.63
CA TYR A 80 10.23 7.59 -7.38
C TYR A 80 9.06 7.17 -8.25
N LEU A 81 7.91 7.79 -8.03
CA LEU A 81 6.71 7.59 -8.80
C LEU A 81 6.65 8.64 -9.91
N LEU A 82 6.94 8.24 -11.15
CA LEU A 82 7.00 9.13 -12.29
C LEU A 82 5.62 9.19 -12.96
N LEU A 83 5.22 10.41 -13.28
CA LEU A 83 4.00 10.71 -14.02
C LEU A 83 4.38 11.25 -15.40
N GLU A 84 3.53 11.04 -16.38
CA GLU A 84 3.73 11.53 -17.73
C GLU A 84 3.31 12.99 -17.84
N ASP A 85 4.18 13.84 -18.39
CA ASP A 85 3.90 15.26 -18.59
C ASP A 85 2.70 15.47 -19.53
N GLY A 86 1.80 16.38 -19.14
CA GLY A 86 0.62 16.72 -19.94
C GLY A 86 -0.54 15.71 -19.82
N ARG A 87 -0.38 14.60 -19.10
CA ARG A 87 -1.47 13.66 -18.87
C ARG A 87 -2.27 14.03 -17.62
N THR A 88 -3.58 14.13 -17.76
CA THR A 88 -4.48 14.36 -16.62
C THR A 88 -4.58 13.13 -15.74
N VAL A 89 -4.07 13.21 -14.52
CA VAL A 89 -4.16 12.13 -13.54
C VAL A 89 -5.59 12.11 -12.96
N THR A 90 -6.21 10.93 -12.96
CA THR A 90 -7.57 10.79 -12.40
C THR A 90 -7.58 11.00 -10.88
N THR A 91 -8.72 11.45 -10.34
CA THR A 91 -8.89 11.65 -8.88
C THR A 91 -8.58 10.36 -8.09
N LYS A 92 -8.96 9.19 -8.63
CA LYS A 92 -8.67 7.89 -8.00
C LYS A 92 -7.16 7.60 -7.99
N ALA A 93 -6.46 7.88 -9.09
CA ALA A 93 -5.02 7.70 -9.17
C ALA A 93 -4.29 8.65 -8.20
N THR A 94 -4.70 9.92 -8.13
CA THR A 94 -4.15 10.89 -7.16
C THR A 94 -4.30 10.40 -5.72
N ARG A 95 -5.46 9.85 -5.35
CA ARG A 95 -5.68 9.29 -4.00
C ARG A 95 -4.78 8.10 -3.71
N ARG A 96 -4.55 7.21 -4.69
CA ARG A 96 -3.62 6.07 -4.55
C ARG A 96 -2.19 6.52 -4.35
N LEU A 97 -1.72 7.46 -5.17
CA LEU A 97 -0.35 7.99 -5.09
C LEU A 97 -0.10 8.67 -3.74
N LYS A 98 -1.06 9.48 -3.27
CA LYS A 98 -0.98 10.08 -1.93
C LYS A 98 -0.95 9.03 -0.81
N ALA A 99 -1.75 7.98 -0.92
CA ALA A 99 -1.74 6.92 0.08
C ALA A 99 -0.38 6.20 0.15
N ILE A 100 0.28 5.94 -0.99
CA ILE A 100 1.63 5.35 -1.01
C ILE A 100 2.67 6.28 -0.38
N GLU A 101 2.53 7.58 -0.55
CA GLU A 101 3.41 8.60 0.06
C GLU A 101 3.21 8.67 1.58
N GLU A 102 1.96 8.76 2.04
CA GLU A 102 1.58 8.84 3.46
C GLU A 102 1.99 7.59 4.25
N TYR A 103 1.77 6.40 3.69
CA TYR A 103 2.07 5.13 4.35
C TYR A 103 3.45 4.59 3.94
N SER A 104 4.50 5.36 4.21
CA SER A 104 5.88 4.96 3.88
C SER A 104 6.55 4.04 4.90
N GLU A 105 5.95 3.85 6.07
CA GLU A 105 6.52 3.08 7.18
C GLU A 105 6.47 1.56 6.97
N LEU A 106 7.41 0.87 7.62
CA LEU A 106 7.44 -0.59 7.65
C LEU A 106 6.18 -1.12 8.36
N GLY A 107 5.50 -2.10 7.75
CA GLY A 107 4.26 -2.65 8.34
C GLY A 107 2.96 -1.95 7.91
N ALA A 108 3.03 -0.91 7.08
CA ALA A 108 1.86 -0.18 6.58
C ALA A 108 0.93 -1.01 5.65
N GLY A 109 1.25 -2.28 5.37
CA GLY A 109 0.50 -3.12 4.42
C GLY A 109 -0.99 -3.22 4.73
N PHE A 110 -1.36 -3.34 6.00
CA PHE A 110 -2.76 -3.37 6.41
C PHE A 110 -3.46 -2.02 6.15
N ARG A 111 -2.83 -0.90 6.52
CA ARG A 111 -3.36 0.45 6.29
C ARG A 111 -3.55 0.73 4.79
N ILE A 112 -2.60 0.27 3.97
CA ILE A 112 -2.67 0.39 2.51
C ILE A 112 -3.80 -0.46 1.94
N ALA A 113 -3.99 -1.70 2.41
CA ALA A 113 -5.10 -2.54 1.99
C ALA A 113 -6.46 -1.92 2.34
N MET A 114 -6.59 -1.36 3.54
CA MET A 114 -7.78 -0.62 3.95
C MET A 114 -8.02 0.61 3.09
N ARG A 115 -6.98 1.37 2.80
CA ARG A 115 -7.06 2.55 1.94
C ARG A 115 -7.41 2.21 0.49
N ASP A 116 -6.92 1.09 -0.02
CA ASP A 116 -7.29 0.59 -1.35
C ASP A 116 -8.79 0.25 -1.43
N LEU A 117 -9.33 -0.40 -0.40
CA LEU A 117 -10.75 -0.68 -0.27
C LEU A 117 -11.59 0.62 -0.25
N GLU A 118 -11.17 1.63 0.49
CA GLU A 118 -11.84 2.93 0.52
C GLU A 118 -11.81 3.63 -0.85
N ILE A 119 -10.67 3.62 -1.54
CA ILE A 119 -10.49 4.28 -2.85
C ILE A 119 -11.28 3.56 -3.95
N ARG A 120 -11.32 2.24 -3.92
CA ARG A 120 -12.14 1.43 -4.84
C ARG A 120 -13.63 1.59 -4.55
N GLY A 121 -13.98 2.09 -3.36
CA GLY A 121 -15.31 1.99 -2.81
C GLY A 121 -15.59 0.51 -2.54
N ALA A 122 -15.62 0.07 -1.30
CA ALA A 122 -15.69 -1.34 -0.89
C ALA A 122 -16.82 -2.18 -1.53
N GLY A 123 -17.55 -1.61 -2.49
CA GLY A 123 -18.55 -2.25 -3.34
C GLY A 123 -18.02 -3.35 -4.26
N ASN A 124 -16.71 -3.38 -4.54
CA ASN A 124 -16.15 -4.43 -5.40
C ASN A 124 -15.97 -5.79 -4.71
N ILE A 125 -16.04 -5.85 -3.39
CA ILE A 125 -15.97 -7.13 -2.65
C ILE A 125 -17.34 -7.84 -2.67
N LEU A 126 -18.43 -7.09 -2.81
CA LEU A 126 -19.81 -7.61 -2.67
C LEU A 126 -20.75 -7.25 -3.84
N GLY A 127 -20.22 -6.66 -4.93
CA GLY A 127 -21.00 -6.28 -6.12
C GLY A 127 -21.07 -4.77 -6.36
N THR A 128 -21.33 -4.39 -7.61
CA THR A 128 -21.27 -3.01 -8.12
C THR A 128 -22.31 -2.04 -7.52
N GLU A 129 -23.34 -2.54 -6.88
CA GLU A 129 -24.44 -1.71 -6.36
C GLU A 129 -24.21 -1.17 -4.93
N GLN A 130 -23.19 -1.67 -4.21
CA GLN A 130 -22.98 -1.30 -2.79
C GLN A 130 -21.91 -0.23 -2.54
N SER A 131 -21.21 0.23 -3.57
CA SER A 131 -20.12 1.21 -3.44
C SER A 131 -20.51 2.58 -2.87
N GLY A 132 -21.77 2.97 -2.99
CA GLY A 132 -22.30 4.21 -2.43
C GLY A 132 -22.54 4.16 -0.91
N ASN A 133 -22.90 2.99 -0.38
CA ASN A 133 -23.35 2.87 1.01
C ASN A 133 -22.19 2.91 2.02
N ILE A 134 -21.03 2.37 1.68
CA ILE A 134 -19.85 2.39 2.58
C ILE A 134 -19.28 3.80 2.72
N ALA A 135 -19.27 4.57 1.62
CA ALA A 135 -18.84 5.96 1.67
C ALA A 135 -19.82 6.84 2.49
N ALA A 136 -21.10 6.48 2.51
CA ALA A 136 -22.12 7.21 3.23
C ALA A 136 -22.15 6.92 4.74
N VAL A 137 -21.92 5.66 5.14
CA VAL A 137 -22.08 5.23 6.55
C VAL A 137 -20.73 5.01 7.26
N GLY A 138 -19.64 4.96 6.55
CA GLY A 138 -18.32 4.60 7.09
C GLY A 138 -18.12 3.09 7.19
N TYR A 139 -16.86 2.67 7.12
CA TYR A 139 -16.48 1.26 7.03
C TYR A 139 -16.87 0.46 8.28
N GLU A 140 -16.65 1.00 9.47
CA GLU A 140 -16.93 0.31 10.74
C GLU A 140 -18.41 -0.02 10.89
N LEU A 141 -19.28 0.96 10.65
CA LEU A 141 -20.73 0.75 10.70
C LEU A 141 -21.20 -0.21 9.60
N TYR A 142 -20.61 -0.13 8.40
CA TYR A 142 -20.93 -1.07 7.33
C TYR A 142 -20.59 -2.52 7.72
N CYS A 143 -19.41 -2.78 8.27
CA CYS A 143 -19.01 -4.11 8.73
C CYS A 143 -19.94 -4.62 9.84
N GLN A 144 -20.35 -3.75 10.76
CA GLN A 144 -21.30 -4.10 11.83
C GLN A 144 -22.67 -4.46 11.27
N LEU A 145 -23.18 -3.70 10.31
CA LEU A 145 -24.47 -4.00 9.64
C LEU A 145 -24.38 -5.32 8.86
N LEU A 146 -23.29 -5.57 8.17
CA LEU A 146 -23.05 -6.81 7.44
C LEU A 146 -23.00 -8.02 8.38
N GLU A 147 -22.21 -7.92 9.47
CA GLU A 147 -22.14 -8.99 10.49
C GLU A 147 -23.54 -9.28 11.07
N ASN A 148 -24.29 -8.27 11.41
CA ASN A 148 -25.64 -8.42 11.93
C ASN A 148 -26.59 -9.07 10.91
N SER A 149 -26.48 -8.70 9.62
CA SER A 149 -27.27 -9.32 8.54
C SER A 149 -26.93 -10.80 8.37
N VAL A 150 -25.64 -11.16 8.38
CA VAL A 150 -25.20 -12.57 8.32
C VAL A 150 -25.69 -13.36 9.54
N ARG A 151 -25.64 -12.76 10.74
CA ARG A 151 -26.15 -13.41 11.97
C ARG A 151 -27.66 -13.63 11.91
N THR A 152 -28.40 -12.66 11.39
CA THR A 152 -29.87 -12.80 11.19
C THR A 152 -30.18 -13.95 10.23
N LEU A 153 -29.47 -14.05 9.11
CA LEU A 153 -29.62 -15.15 8.16
C LEU A 153 -29.27 -16.51 8.76
N LYS A 154 -28.26 -16.55 9.64
CA LYS A 154 -27.86 -17.76 10.37
C LYS A 154 -28.69 -18.03 11.61
N LYS A 155 -29.74 -17.25 11.88
CA LYS A 155 -30.58 -17.32 13.11
C LYS A 155 -29.76 -17.26 14.41
N GLN A 156 -28.68 -16.49 14.42
CA GLN A 156 -27.82 -16.24 15.57
C GLN A 156 -28.21 -14.91 16.24
N PRO A 157 -27.99 -14.75 17.56
CA PRO A 157 -28.29 -13.51 18.26
C PRO A 157 -27.47 -12.34 17.69
N LEU A 158 -28.10 -11.18 17.53
CA LEU A 158 -27.45 -9.95 17.06
C LEU A 158 -26.43 -9.46 18.10
N ARG A 159 -25.28 -9.02 17.63
CA ARG A 159 -24.21 -8.47 18.46
C ARG A 159 -24.32 -6.95 18.45
N TYR A 160 -24.90 -6.38 19.48
CA TYR A 160 -24.89 -4.94 19.66
C TYR A 160 -23.60 -4.55 20.40
N GLN A 161 -22.67 -3.91 19.71
CA GLN A 161 -21.61 -3.19 20.41
C GLN A 161 -22.21 -1.93 21.02
N ARG A 162 -22.40 -1.93 22.32
CA ARG A 162 -22.79 -0.74 23.04
C ARG A 162 -21.55 0.17 23.13
N HIS A 163 -21.45 1.19 22.30
CA HIS A 163 -20.47 2.24 22.48
C HIS A 163 -20.88 3.04 23.73
N CYS A 164 -20.17 2.79 24.82
CA CYS A 164 -20.34 3.60 26.02
C CYS A 164 -19.32 4.76 25.95
N LYS A 165 -19.78 5.98 25.77
CA LYS A 165 -18.95 7.18 25.89
C LYS A 165 -18.94 7.60 27.33
N ILE A 166 -17.81 7.44 28.01
CA ILE A 166 -17.63 7.87 29.41
C ILE A 166 -16.95 9.22 29.39
N GLU A 167 -17.67 10.27 29.75
CA GLU A 167 -17.11 11.61 29.95
C GLU A 167 -16.91 11.82 31.46
N LEU A 168 -15.65 11.78 31.89
CA LEU A 168 -15.30 12.05 33.28
C LEU A 168 -14.77 13.49 33.41
N PRO A 169 -15.14 14.23 34.46
CA PRO A 169 -14.63 15.58 34.71
C PRO A 169 -13.19 15.56 35.30
N VAL A 170 -12.32 14.78 34.67
CA VAL A 170 -10.90 14.62 35.04
C VAL A 170 -10.04 14.94 33.81
N SER A 171 -8.86 15.51 34.09
CA SER A 171 -7.90 15.70 32.99
C SER A 171 -7.36 14.36 32.54
N ASN A 172 -7.67 13.99 31.30
CA ASN A 172 -7.32 12.70 30.68
C ASN A 172 -6.13 12.85 29.75
N PHE A 173 -5.10 13.56 30.18
CA PHE A 173 -3.83 13.58 29.45
C PHE A 173 -2.82 12.63 30.10
N ILE A 174 -1.98 12.04 29.26
CA ILE A 174 -0.90 11.16 29.72
C ILE A 174 0.21 12.05 30.30
N PRO A 175 0.58 11.90 31.61
CA PRO A 175 1.60 12.73 32.22
C PRO A 175 2.97 12.62 31.54
N ASP A 176 3.73 13.72 31.49
CA ASP A 176 5.07 13.75 30.88
C ASP A 176 6.07 12.81 31.55
N LYS A 177 5.84 12.46 32.81
CA LYS A 177 6.63 11.45 33.53
C LYS A 177 6.47 10.02 32.98
N TYR A 178 5.36 9.75 32.31
CA TYR A 178 5.05 8.42 31.76
C TYR A 178 5.46 8.29 30.29
N ILE A 179 5.17 9.30 29.48
CA ILE A 179 5.60 9.41 28.09
C ILE A 179 6.07 10.84 27.87
N SER A 180 7.36 11.02 27.61
CA SER A 180 7.97 12.33 27.37
C SER A 180 7.76 12.86 25.95
N GLU A 181 7.52 11.99 24.98
CA GLU A 181 7.34 12.36 23.57
C GLU A 181 5.88 12.70 23.26
N GLN A 182 5.65 13.94 22.83
CA GLN A 182 4.31 14.46 22.54
C GLN A 182 3.61 13.72 21.39
N LYS A 183 4.36 13.16 20.41
CA LYS A 183 3.83 12.36 19.31
C LYS A 183 3.18 11.06 19.77
N LEU A 184 3.79 10.39 20.76
CA LEU A 184 3.28 9.13 21.30
C LEU A 184 2.08 9.29 22.23
N LYS A 185 1.75 10.54 22.62
CA LYS A 185 0.55 10.82 23.43
C LYS A 185 -0.72 10.99 22.60
N ILE A 186 -0.58 11.15 21.27
CA ILE A 186 -1.68 11.47 20.35
C ILE A 186 -2.13 10.23 19.57
N GLU A 187 -1.31 9.16 19.52
CA GLU A 187 -1.68 7.86 18.98
C GLU A 187 -2.48 7.03 20.00
#